data_a3537636f51eabcc80b0b1149007d39c
#
_entry.id   a3537636f51eabcc80b0b1149007d39c
#
_cell.length_a   1.000
_cell.length_b   1.000
_cell.length_c   1.000
_cell.angle_alpha   90.00
_cell.angle_beta   90.00
_cell.angle_gamma   90.00
#
_symmetry.space_group_name_H-M   'P 1'
#
loop_
_entity.id
_entity.type
_entity.pdbx_description
1 polymer ?
#
loop_
_entity_poly.entity_id
_entity_poly.type
_entity_poly.pdbx_seq_one_letter_code
_entity_poly.pdbx_strand_id
1 'polypeptide(L)'
;MQKPVLYIVIPCYNEQEVLPITAPMFLKKLTQLCDDGLISDDSRIMFVNDGSSDGTWELIRALSEENEHYIGISQSRNRGHQKALLAGLMEARDRCDISIYIDCDGQDDIDAMDKMVAAYLDGCDVVYGVRSSRETDSFFKRTTAQGFYKLLSKMGAEVVYNHADYRLLSARVLRELANFKEVNLFLRGMVPLVGFKSTCVEYARAERLAGNSKYPLKKMLSLAADGITSLSVKPLRLITSFGVFVALLSFVGVIWAIVSALCGETVAGWASTTCIVCFVGGVQLICLGIIGEYIGKIYLETKGRPRYIISERTYDEK
;
A
#
# COMPACT_ATOMS: atom_id res chain seq x y z
N MET A 1 1.29 -33.88 8.50
CA MET A 1 2.02 -32.62 8.30
C MET A 1 2.01 -31.86 9.59
N GLN A 2 3.08 -31.15 9.91
CA GLN A 2 3.10 -30.26 11.09
C GLN A 2 2.12 -29.10 10.80
N LYS A 3 1.28 -28.76 11.79
CA LYS A 3 0.36 -27.61 11.67
C LYS A 3 1.16 -26.32 11.58
N PRO A 4 0.87 -25.41 10.64
CA PRO A 4 1.62 -24.16 10.51
C PRO A 4 1.34 -23.21 11.67
N VAL A 5 2.35 -22.49 12.11
CA VAL A 5 2.21 -21.38 13.06
C VAL A 5 1.73 -20.14 12.30
N LEU A 6 0.57 -19.60 12.70
CA LEU A 6 -0.03 -18.39 12.12
C LEU A 6 0.23 -17.17 13.01
N TYR A 7 0.68 -16.07 12.42
CA TYR A 7 0.66 -14.74 13.05
C TYR A 7 -0.35 -13.83 12.34
N ILE A 8 -1.37 -13.37 13.07
CA ILE A 8 -2.32 -12.36 12.58
C ILE A 8 -1.75 -10.98 12.93
N VAL A 9 -1.30 -10.22 11.94
CA VAL A 9 -0.68 -8.90 12.11
C VAL A 9 -1.71 -7.80 11.90
N ILE A 10 -1.93 -6.97 12.91
CA ILE A 10 -2.99 -5.96 12.96
C ILE A 10 -2.39 -4.59 13.29
N PRO A 11 -2.24 -3.68 12.31
CA PRO A 11 -1.78 -2.32 12.57
C PRO A 11 -2.86 -1.50 13.27
N CYS A 12 -2.47 -0.78 14.35
CA CYS A 12 -3.35 0.03 15.19
C CYS A 12 -2.81 1.46 15.29
N TYR A 13 -3.66 2.45 15.06
CA TYR A 13 -3.35 3.86 15.29
C TYR A 13 -4.57 4.63 15.80
N ASN A 14 -4.57 4.97 17.08
CA ASN A 14 -5.70 5.57 17.79
C ASN A 14 -6.97 4.74 17.61
N GLU A 15 -6.91 3.49 18.05
CA GLU A 15 -7.98 2.49 17.96
C GLU A 15 -8.47 2.05 19.34
N GLN A 16 -8.32 2.91 20.35
CA GLN A 16 -8.76 2.66 21.74
C GLN A 16 -10.24 2.25 21.84
N GLU A 17 -11.12 2.77 20.98
CA GLU A 17 -12.54 2.47 20.98
C GLU A 17 -12.87 1.16 20.24
N VAL A 18 -12.04 0.77 19.28
CA VAL A 18 -12.28 -0.36 18.37
C VAL A 18 -11.66 -1.64 18.91
N LEU A 19 -10.45 -1.54 19.46
CA LEU A 19 -9.66 -2.68 19.90
C LEU A 19 -10.38 -3.59 20.92
N PRO A 20 -11.11 -3.07 21.94
CA PRO A 20 -11.87 -3.90 22.88
C PRO A 20 -12.96 -4.75 22.22
N ILE A 21 -13.47 -4.32 21.05
CA ILE A 21 -14.52 -5.02 20.30
C ILE A 21 -13.88 -6.07 19.39
N THR A 22 -12.81 -5.72 18.70
CA THR A 22 -12.24 -6.55 17.63
C THR A 22 -11.23 -7.58 18.14
N ALA A 23 -10.49 -7.30 19.21
CA ALA A 23 -9.52 -8.25 19.76
C ALA A 23 -10.15 -9.60 20.14
N PRO A 24 -11.29 -9.66 20.86
CA PRO A 24 -11.97 -10.91 21.16
C PRO A 24 -12.46 -11.65 19.90
N MET A 25 -12.83 -10.92 18.83
CA MET A 25 -13.23 -11.54 17.56
C MET A 25 -12.05 -12.26 16.89
N PHE A 26 -10.89 -11.63 16.87
CA PHE A 26 -9.66 -12.24 16.34
C PHE A 26 -9.22 -13.45 17.17
N LEU A 27 -9.30 -13.36 18.51
CA LEU A 27 -8.98 -14.49 19.40
C LEU A 27 -9.90 -15.68 19.14
N LYS A 28 -11.21 -15.43 19.06
CA LYS A 28 -12.19 -16.47 18.76
C LYS A 28 -11.89 -17.17 17.44
N LYS A 29 -11.51 -16.40 16.39
CA LYS A 29 -11.16 -16.96 15.09
C LYS A 29 -9.85 -17.77 15.17
N LEU A 30 -8.84 -17.27 15.87
CA LEU A 30 -7.58 -17.99 16.06
C LEU A 30 -7.84 -19.33 16.76
N THR A 31 -8.57 -19.33 17.86
CA THR A 31 -8.92 -20.53 18.63
C THR A 31 -9.70 -21.53 17.76
N GLN A 32 -10.69 -21.05 16.99
CA GLN A 32 -11.43 -21.90 16.04
C GLN A 32 -10.48 -22.60 15.03
N LEU A 33 -9.54 -21.86 14.43
CA LEU A 33 -8.58 -22.43 13.49
C LEU A 33 -7.65 -23.48 14.15
N CYS A 34 -7.29 -23.28 15.44
CA CYS A 34 -6.53 -24.26 16.23
C CYS A 34 -7.36 -25.52 16.50
N ASP A 35 -8.61 -25.36 16.95
CA ASP A 35 -9.55 -26.43 17.25
C ASP A 35 -9.87 -27.28 16.01
N ASP A 36 -10.05 -26.63 14.86
CA ASP A 36 -10.24 -27.26 13.56
C ASP A 36 -8.96 -27.99 13.05
N GLY A 37 -7.84 -27.81 13.75
CA GLY A 37 -6.57 -28.45 13.44
C GLY A 37 -5.87 -27.88 12.20
N LEU A 38 -6.23 -26.72 11.76
CA LEU A 38 -5.68 -26.04 10.57
C LEU A 38 -4.36 -25.32 10.88
N ILE A 39 -4.17 -24.85 12.11
CA ILE A 39 -2.96 -24.15 12.57
C ILE A 39 -2.47 -24.68 13.92
N SER A 40 -1.25 -24.31 14.29
CA SER A 40 -0.64 -24.67 15.59
C SER A 40 -1.16 -23.79 16.72
N ASP A 41 -1.20 -24.33 17.95
CA ASP A 41 -1.51 -23.57 19.18
C ASP A 41 -0.44 -22.51 19.51
N ASP A 42 0.75 -22.57 18.89
CA ASP A 42 1.76 -21.53 18.98
C ASP A 42 1.43 -20.27 18.17
N SER A 43 0.29 -20.26 17.50
CA SER A 43 -0.16 -19.12 16.69
C SER A 43 -0.49 -17.90 17.56
N ARG A 44 -0.28 -16.67 17.03
CA ARG A 44 -0.38 -15.43 17.81
C ARG A 44 -1.12 -14.34 17.01
N ILE A 45 -1.70 -13.40 17.73
CA ILE A 45 -2.27 -12.14 17.22
C ILE A 45 -1.30 -11.04 17.61
N MET A 46 -0.67 -10.42 16.61
CA MET A 46 0.31 -9.36 16.81
C MET A 46 -0.30 -8.01 16.50
N PHE A 47 -0.57 -7.22 17.53
CA PHE A 47 -0.97 -5.82 17.38
C PHE A 47 0.25 -4.92 17.19
N VAL A 48 0.19 -4.05 16.20
CA VAL A 48 1.28 -3.12 15.88
C VAL A 48 0.81 -1.69 16.14
N ASN A 49 1.19 -1.14 17.27
CA ASN A 49 0.91 0.25 17.61
C ASN A 49 1.78 1.20 16.77
N ASP A 50 1.18 2.02 15.92
CA ASP A 50 1.87 3.01 15.09
C ASP A 50 2.06 4.36 15.83
N GLY A 51 2.53 4.31 17.07
CA GLY A 51 2.77 5.51 17.87
C GLY A 51 1.46 6.27 18.17
N SER A 52 0.44 5.58 18.66
CA SER A 52 -0.84 6.16 19.06
C SER A 52 -0.64 7.19 20.17
N SER A 53 -1.54 8.17 20.22
CA SER A 53 -1.58 9.21 21.24
C SER A 53 -2.71 9.02 22.26
N ASP A 54 -3.52 7.99 22.08
CA ASP A 54 -4.61 7.55 22.97
C ASP A 54 -4.17 6.30 23.77
N GLY A 55 -5.10 5.67 24.50
CA GLY A 55 -4.86 4.48 25.31
C GLY A 55 -4.68 3.16 24.52
N THR A 56 -4.42 3.21 23.22
CA THR A 56 -4.28 1.99 22.37
C THR A 56 -3.13 1.09 22.83
N TRP A 57 -1.96 1.66 23.17
CA TRP A 57 -0.81 0.85 23.58
C TRP A 57 -1.02 0.19 24.94
N GLU A 58 -1.60 0.90 25.89
CA GLU A 58 -1.96 0.39 27.21
C GLU A 58 -2.95 -0.78 27.11
N LEU A 59 -3.92 -0.69 26.20
CA LEU A 59 -4.86 -1.80 25.94
C LEU A 59 -4.15 -3.01 25.33
N ILE A 60 -3.23 -2.82 24.38
CA ILE A 60 -2.46 -3.93 23.79
C ILE A 60 -1.62 -4.64 24.85
N ARG A 61 -0.99 -3.89 25.77
CA ARG A 61 -0.23 -4.48 26.90
C ARG A 61 -1.14 -5.29 27.81
N ALA A 62 -2.27 -4.74 28.21
CA ALA A 62 -3.23 -5.44 29.05
C ALA A 62 -3.74 -6.74 28.41
N LEU A 63 -4.08 -6.71 27.11
CA LEU A 63 -4.46 -7.91 26.36
C LEU A 63 -3.35 -8.96 26.35
N SER A 64 -2.09 -8.56 26.20
CA SER A 64 -0.94 -9.48 26.22
C SER A 64 -0.67 -10.09 27.58
N GLU A 65 -1.02 -9.41 28.67
CA GLU A 65 -0.96 -9.93 30.04
C GLU A 65 -2.12 -10.90 30.33
N GLU A 66 -3.30 -10.68 29.72
CA GLU A 66 -4.49 -11.49 29.92
C GLU A 66 -4.41 -12.85 29.17
N ASN A 67 -3.86 -12.86 27.96
CA ASN A 67 -3.85 -14.06 27.13
C ASN A 67 -2.56 -14.14 26.28
N GLU A 68 -1.88 -15.28 26.33
CA GLU A 68 -0.62 -15.53 25.63
C GLU A 68 -0.70 -15.47 24.09
N HIS A 69 -1.89 -15.64 23.52
CA HIS A 69 -2.08 -15.48 22.07
C HIS A 69 -1.98 -14.03 21.61
N TYR A 70 -2.12 -13.06 22.50
CA TYR A 70 -1.94 -11.65 22.18
C TYR A 70 -0.50 -11.23 22.42
N ILE A 71 0.08 -10.62 21.42
CA ILE A 71 1.39 -9.97 21.50
C ILE A 71 1.33 -8.60 20.84
N GLY A 72 2.21 -7.70 21.24
CA GLY A 72 2.23 -6.35 20.71
C GLY A 72 3.62 -5.80 20.50
N ILE A 73 3.74 -4.93 19.50
CA ILE A 73 4.89 -4.06 19.29
C ILE A 73 4.45 -2.62 19.19
N SER A 74 5.26 -1.70 19.72
CA SER A 74 5.01 -0.26 19.63
C SER A 74 6.11 0.43 18.85
N GLN A 75 5.75 1.27 17.87
CA GLN A 75 6.69 2.13 17.16
C GLN A 75 6.98 3.39 17.99
N SER A 76 8.21 3.89 17.90
CA SER A 76 8.65 5.12 18.60
C SER A 76 7.86 6.37 18.22
N ARG A 77 7.16 6.39 17.09
CA ARG A 77 6.26 7.44 16.61
C ARG A 77 5.41 6.94 15.46
N ASN A 78 4.35 7.65 15.11
CA ASN A 78 3.58 7.38 13.89
C ASN A 78 4.46 7.46 12.64
N ARG A 79 4.46 6.37 11.88
CA ARG A 79 5.18 6.19 10.61
C ARG A 79 4.25 5.94 9.44
N GLY A 80 2.96 5.76 9.70
CA GLY A 80 1.91 5.45 8.76
C GLY A 80 1.65 3.95 8.59
N HIS A 81 0.41 3.62 8.27
CA HIS A 81 -0.14 2.27 8.21
C HIS A 81 0.78 1.23 7.53
N GLN A 82 1.33 1.54 6.35
CA GLN A 82 2.17 0.58 5.62
C GLN A 82 3.49 0.25 6.34
N LYS A 83 4.07 1.23 7.05
CA LYS A 83 5.30 0.99 7.82
C LYS A 83 5.03 0.26 9.11
N ALA A 84 3.87 0.49 9.73
CA ALA A 84 3.42 -0.30 10.87
C ALA A 84 3.19 -1.75 10.46
N LEU A 85 2.48 -1.96 9.36
CA LEU A 85 2.27 -3.29 8.81
C LEU A 85 3.59 -4.00 8.49
N LEU A 86 4.52 -3.31 7.80
CA LEU A 86 5.85 -3.87 7.52
C LEU A 86 6.58 -4.27 8.81
N ALA A 87 6.53 -3.42 9.86
CA ALA A 87 7.18 -3.72 11.14
C ALA A 87 6.64 -5.03 11.72
N GLY A 88 5.32 -5.22 11.77
CA GLY A 88 4.70 -6.46 12.25
C GLY A 88 5.07 -7.68 11.41
N LEU A 89 5.05 -7.55 10.07
CA LEU A 89 5.44 -8.65 9.17
C LEU A 89 6.91 -9.06 9.33
N MET A 90 7.80 -8.10 9.54
CA MET A 90 9.23 -8.39 9.76
C MET A 90 9.50 -9.00 11.14
N GLU A 91 8.75 -8.62 12.18
CA GLU A 91 8.82 -9.26 13.50
C GLU A 91 8.25 -10.69 13.47
N ALA A 92 7.20 -10.94 12.68
CA ALA A 92 6.59 -12.26 12.51
C ALA A 92 7.45 -13.21 11.66
N ARG A 93 8.29 -12.70 10.76
CA ARG A 93 9.01 -13.42 9.70
C ARG A 93 9.73 -14.69 10.14
N ASP A 94 10.41 -14.64 11.29
CA ASP A 94 11.23 -15.74 11.79
C ASP A 94 10.54 -16.50 12.95
N ARG A 95 9.26 -16.18 13.22
CA ARG A 95 8.47 -16.73 14.33
C ARG A 95 7.23 -17.49 13.86
N CYS A 96 6.86 -17.40 12.59
CA CYS A 96 5.68 -18.05 12.02
C CYS A 96 6.00 -18.76 10.70
N ASP A 97 5.13 -19.68 10.31
CA ASP A 97 5.12 -20.28 8.96
C ASP A 97 4.31 -19.46 7.98
N ILE A 98 3.24 -18.84 8.48
CA ILE A 98 2.33 -17.96 7.73
C ILE A 98 1.96 -16.74 8.55
N SER A 99 1.76 -15.62 7.86
CA SER A 99 1.22 -14.40 8.45
C SER A 99 0.01 -13.94 7.68
N ILE A 100 -1.07 -13.65 8.38
CA ILE A 100 -2.23 -12.94 7.81
C ILE A 100 -2.23 -11.53 8.37
N TYR A 101 -2.32 -10.52 7.51
CA TYR A 101 -2.53 -9.16 7.97
C TYR A 101 -3.91 -8.65 7.59
N ILE A 102 -4.51 -7.89 8.49
CA ILE A 102 -5.87 -7.37 8.41
C ILE A 102 -5.98 -6.05 9.16
N ASP A 103 -6.91 -5.18 8.75
CA ASP A 103 -7.18 -3.93 9.45
C ASP A 103 -7.90 -4.18 10.79
N CYS A 104 -7.64 -3.32 11.78
CA CYS A 104 -8.22 -3.41 13.13
C CYS A 104 -9.73 -3.08 13.17
N ASP A 105 -10.29 -2.43 12.14
CA ASP A 105 -11.62 -1.80 12.15
C ASP A 105 -12.82 -2.75 12.03
N GLY A 106 -12.56 -4.05 11.90
CA GLY A 106 -13.59 -5.09 11.80
C GLY A 106 -14.43 -5.06 10.53
N GLN A 107 -14.00 -4.35 9.49
CA GLN A 107 -14.73 -4.28 8.22
C GLN A 107 -14.48 -5.49 7.31
N ASP A 108 -13.30 -6.07 7.37
CA ASP A 108 -12.94 -7.21 6.54
C ASP A 108 -13.39 -8.52 7.23
N ASP A 109 -13.97 -9.42 6.44
CA ASP A 109 -14.56 -10.67 6.93
C ASP A 109 -13.47 -11.61 7.47
N ILE A 110 -13.45 -11.81 8.79
CA ILE A 110 -12.47 -12.70 9.46
C ILE A 110 -12.66 -14.17 9.08
N ASP A 111 -13.84 -14.60 8.64
CA ASP A 111 -14.10 -15.98 8.22
C ASP A 111 -13.43 -16.33 6.88
N ALA A 112 -12.99 -15.33 6.11
CA ALA A 112 -12.15 -15.57 4.96
C ALA A 112 -10.78 -16.18 5.32
N MET A 113 -10.31 -16.08 6.58
CA MET A 113 -9.06 -16.69 7.05
C MET A 113 -9.06 -18.21 6.86
N ASP A 114 -10.20 -18.90 7.03
CA ASP A 114 -10.32 -20.34 6.82
C ASP A 114 -9.90 -20.73 5.41
N LYS A 115 -10.45 -20.00 4.41
CA LYS A 115 -10.13 -20.20 3.00
C LYS A 115 -8.69 -19.82 2.66
N MET A 116 -8.16 -18.78 3.32
CA MET A 116 -6.77 -18.37 3.11
C MET A 116 -5.79 -19.43 3.63
N VAL A 117 -6.02 -19.97 4.84
CA VAL A 117 -5.19 -21.03 5.39
C VAL A 117 -5.31 -22.31 4.55
N ALA A 118 -6.51 -22.70 4.10
CA ALA A 118 -6.70 -23.82 3.21
C ALA A 118 -5.92 -23.64 1.90
N ALA A 119 -5.96 -22.46 1.28
CA ALA A 119 -5.20 -22.17 0.07
C ALA A 119 -3.67 -22.26 0.27
N TYR A 120 -3.17 -21.89 1.45
CA TYR A 120 -1.77 -22.10 1.80
C TYR A 120 -1.43 -23.59 1.91
N LEU A 121 -2.28 -24.38 2.58
CA LEU A 121 -2.11 -25.84 2.69
C LEU A 121 -2.14 -26.54 1.32
N ASP A 122 -2.84 -25.96 0.33
CA ASP A 122 -2.84 -26.35 -1.08
C ASP A 122 -1.60 -25.87 -1.85
N GLY A 123 -0.64 -25.25 -1.15
CA GLY A 123 0.67 -24.85 -1.67
C GLY A 123 0.70 -23.47 -2.32
N CYS A 124 -0.17 -22.54 -1.94
CA CYS A 124 -0.06 -21.12 -2.31
C CYS A 124 0.76 -20.36 -1.25
N ASP A 125 1.76 -19.60 -1.68
CA ASP A 125 2.60 -18.77 -0.80
C ASP A 125 1.98 -17.41 -0.49
N VAL A 126 1.11 -16.92 -1.39
CA VAL A 126 0.41 -15.63 -1.26
C VAL A 126 -1.07 -15.82 -1.51
N VAL A 127 -1.93 -15.35 -0.59
CA VAL A 127 -3.38 -15.36 -0.79
C VAL A 127 -3.92 -13.95 -0.62
N TYR A 128 -4.49 -13.40 -1.68
CA TYR A 128 -5.08 -12.07 -1.69
C TYR A 128 -6.54 -12.11 -1.28
N GLY A 129 -6.91 -11.33 -0.28
CA GLY A 129 -8.31 -11.03 0.00
C GLY A 129 -8.86 -10.03 -1.03
N VAL A 130 -9.91 -10.42 -1.74
CA VAL A 130 -10.56 -9.61 -2.77
C VAL A 130 -12.01 -9.35 -2.35
N ARG A 131 -12.44 -8.10 -2.41
CA ARG A 131 -13.82 -7.74 -2.06
C ARG A 131 -14.77 -8.19 -3.17
N SER A 132 -15.75 -9.04 -2.82
CA SER A 132 -16.67 -9.68 -3.76
C SER A 132 -17.65 -8.73 -4.44
N SER A 133 -18.08 -7.62 -3.75
CA SER A 133 -18.94 -6.61 -4.36
C SER A 133 -18.63 -5.20 -3.85
N ARG A 134 -18.88 -4.21 -4.70
CA ARG A 134 -18.93 -2.78 -4.36
C ARG A 134 -20.38 -2.26 -4.50
N GLU A 135 -21.35 -3.06 -4.15
CA GLU A 135 -22.76 -2.67 -4.31
C GLU A 135 -23.15 -1.48 -3.43
N THR A 136 -22.44 -1.29 -2.33
CA THR A 136 -22.61 -0.13 -1.43
C THR A 136 -21.90 1.15 -1.91
N ASP A 137 -21.01 1.07 -2.93
CA ASP A 137 -20.33 2.25 -3.46
C ASP A 137 -21.18 2.97 -4.48
N SER A 138 -21.28 4.31 -4.40
CA SER A 138 -21.97 5.12 -5.42
C SER A 138 -21.33 4.91 -6.79
N PHE A 139 -22.12 5.00 -7.88
CA PHE A 139 -21.67 4.83 -9.26
C PHE A 139 -20.43 5.66 -9.57
N PHE A 140 -20.35 6.89 -9.06
CA PHE A 140 -19.21 7.79 -9.23
C PHE A 140 -17.93 7.24 -8.57
N LYS A 141 -18.01 6.73 -7.33
CA LYS A 141 -16.86 6.13 -6.63
C LYS A 141 -16.36 4.88 -7.35
N ARG A 142 -17.27 4.03 -7.84
CA ARG A 142 -16.95 2.81 -8.59
C ARG A 142 -16.21 3.11 -9.89
N THR A 143 -16.74 4.06 -10.69
CA THR A 143 -16.16 4.46 -11.99
C THR A 143 -14.79 5.11 -11.81
N THR A 144 -14.65 5.99 -10.80
CA THR A 144 -13.37 6.66 -10.48
C THR A 144 -12.32 5.66 -10.04
N ALA A 145 -12.69 4.69 -9.19
CA ALA A 145 -11.77 3.63 -8.76
C ALA A 145 -11.36 2.71 -9.93
N GLN A 146 -12.28 2.33 -10.81
CA GLN A 146 -11.96 1.55 -12.01
C GLN A 146 -11.03 2.30 -12.96
N GLY A 147 -11.29 3.58 -13.20
CA GLY A 147 -10.42 4.46 -13.98
C GLY A 147 -9.03 4.54 -13.38
N PHE A 148 -8.94 4.65 -12.06
CA PHE A 148 -7.70 4.68 -11.33
C PHE A 148 -6.89 3.38 -11.48
N TYR A 149 -7.49 2.19 -11.28
CA TYR A 149 -6.78 0.92 -11.48
C TYR A 149 -6.33 0.71 -12.92
N LYS A 150 -7.15 1.11 -13.91
CA LYS A 150 -6.76 1.09 -15.33
C LYS A 150 -5.58 2.01 -15.62
N LEU A 151 -5.55 3.19 -14.99
CA LEU A 151 -4.43 4.13 -15.11
C LEU A 151 -3.16 3.55 -14.50
N LEU A 152 -3.23 2.99 -13.28
CA LEU A 152 -2.11 2.32 -12.62
C LEU A 152 -1.52 1.20 -13.48
N SER A 153 -2.37 0.34 -14.04
CA SER A 153 -1.95 -0.76 -14.91
C SER A 153 -1.29 -0.23 -16.21
N LYS A 154 -1.90 0.77 -16.87
CA LYS A 154 -1.27 1.44 -18.03
C LYS A 154 0.06 2.09 -17.70
N MET A 155 0.20 2.64 -16.49
CA MET A 155 1.42 3.24 -15.98
C MET A 155 2.47 2.21 -15.53
N GLY A 156 2.16 0.89 -15.60
CA GLY A 156 3.09 -0.21 -15.37
C GLY A 156 3.20 -0.68 -13.93
N ALA A 157 2.26 -0.30 -13.08
CA ALA A 157 2.11 -0.90 -11.76
C ALA A 157 1.28 -2.20 -11.90
N GLU A 158 1.90 -3.34 -11.60
CA GLU A 158 1.20 -4.61 -11.50
C GLU A 158 0.45 -4.65 -10.16
N VAL A 159 -0.82 -4.30 -10.19
CA VAL A 159 -1.67 -4.27 -8.99
C VAL A 159 -2.84 -5.21 -9.21
N VAL A 160 -3.02 -6.18 -8.31
CA VAL A 160 -4.19 -7.07 -8.35
C VAL A 160 -5.46 -6.23 -8.19
N TYR A 161 -6.41 -6.42 -9.10
CA TYR A 161 -7.63 -5.62 -9.11
C TYR A 161 -8.46 -5.84 -7.84
N ASN A 162 -8.92 -4.75 -7.24
CA ASN A 162 -9.85 -4.75 -6.09
C ASN A 162 -9.38 -5.45 -4.80
N HIS A 163 -8.05 -5.72 -4.67
CA HIS A 163 -7.53 -6.31 -3.45
C HIS A 163 -7.52 -5.32 -2.27
N ALA A 164 -7.78 -5.84 -1.09
CA ALA A 164 -7.67 -5.13 0.18
C ALA A 164 -6.27 -5.25 0.78
N ASP A 165 -6.01 -4.52 1.87
CA ASP A 165 -4.89 -4.79 2.76
C ASP A 165 -5.25 -5.95 3.72
N TYR A 166 -5.67 -7.07 3.13
CA TYR A 166 -6.02 -8.32 3.79
C TYR A 166 -5.40 -9.46 2.97
N ARG A 167 -4.35 -10.11 3.51
CA ARG A 167 -3.59 -11.12 2.79
C ARG A 167 -2.96 -12.13 3.73
N LEU A 168 -2.76 -13.34 3.21
CA LEU A 168 -1.87 -14.33 3.79
C LEU A 168 -0.55 -14.33 3.01
N LEU A 169 0.56 -14.36 3.74
CA LEU A 169 1.93 -14.49 3.23
C LEU A 169 2.64 -15.62 3.96
N SER A 170 3.31 -16.52 3.24
CA SER A 170 4.18 -17.53 3.83
C SER A 170 5.46 -16.90 4.41
N ALA A 171 6.10 -17.55 5.36
CA ALA A 171 7.41 -17.14 5.90
C ALA A 171 8.45 -17.00 4.79
N ARG A 172 8.37 -17.82 3.74
CA ARG A 172 9.23 -17.72 2.56
C ARG A 172 9.05 -16.37 1.85
N VAL A 173 7.82 -15.93 1.65
CA VAL A 173 7.51 -14.60 1.07
C VAL A 173 8.02 -13.49 1.97
N LEU A 174 7.84 -13.60 3.29
CA LEU A 174 8.30 -12.59 4.25
C LEU A 174 9.83 -12.44 4.23
N ARG A 175 10.58 -13.55 4.10
CA ARG A 175 12.05 -13.52 3.99
C ARG A 175 12.50 -12.80 2.72
N GLU A 176 11.86 -13.08 1.58
CA GLU A 176 12.18 -12.37 0.34
C GLU A 176 11.76 -10.90 0.39
N LEU A 177 10.59 -10.60 0.96
CA LEU A 177 10.13 -9.22 1.15
C LEU A 177 11.06 -8.40 2.03
N ALA A 178 11.77 -9.02 2.97
CA ALA A 178 12.76 -8.37 3.82
C ALA A 178 13.97 -7.83 3.03
N ASN A 179 14.27 -8.41 1.86
CA ASN A 179 15.35 -7.97 0.96
C ASN A 179 15.00 -6.67 0.21
N PHE A 180 13.72 -6.32 0.14
CA PHE A 180 13.26 -5.07 -0.44
C PHE A 180 13.50 -3.93 0.54
N LYS A 181 14.47 -3.07 0.24
CA LYS A 181 14.93 -2.01 1.16
C LYS A 181 14.30 -0.65 0.90
N GLU A 182 13.37 -0.54 -0.03
CA GLU A 182 12.73 0.72 -0.41
C GLU A 182 12.13 1.43 0.79
N VAL A 183 12.46 2.72 0.90
CA VAL A 183 11.87 3.65 1.90
C VAL A 183 10.49 4.12 1.44
N ASN A 184 10.31 4.25 0.12
CA ASN A 184 9.03 4.56 -0.52
C ASN A 184 8.16 3.31 -0.61
N LEU A 185 7.70 2.87 0.54
CA LEU A 185 6.99 1.60 0.71
C LEU A 185 5.60 1.64 0.07
N PHE A 186 5.35 0.70 -0.85
CA PHE A 186 4.04 0.41 -1.40
C PHE A 186 3.81 -1.11 -1.42
N LEU A 187 3.47 -1.67 -0.25
CA LEU A 187 3.33 -3.12 -0.02
C LEU A 187 2.36 -3.79 -1.01
N ARG A 188 1.31 -3.07 -1.42
CA ARG A 188 0.35 -3.58 -2.41
C ARG A 188 0.98 -3.94 -3.75
N GLY A 189 2.00 -3.19 -4.15
CA GLY A 189 2.74 -3.43 -5.39
C GLY A 189 3.99 -4.29 -5.19
N MET A 190 4.57 -4.32 -3.98
CA MET A 190 5.80 -5.08 -3.71
C MET A 190 5.54 -6.58 -3.58
N VAL A 191 4.43 -6.99 -2.94
CA VAL A 191 4.10 -8.41 -2.76
C VAL A 191 4.00 -9.16 -4.09
N PRO A 192 3.34 -8.65 -5.16
CA PRO A 192 3.35 -9.31 -6.46
C PRO A 192 4.74 -9.48 -7.08
N LEU A 193 5.69 -8.57 -6.80
CA LEU A 193 7.06 -8.63 -7.35
C LEU A 193 7.86 -9.83 -6.82
N VAL A 194 7.46 -10.40 -5.67
CA VAL A 194 8.11 -11.61 -5.13
C VAL A 194 7.86 -12.84 -6.02
N GLY A 195 6.74 -12.87 -6.77
CA GLY A 195 6.49 -13.81 -7.86
C GLY A 195 6.20 -15.26 -7.46
N PHE A 196 5.89 -15.55 -6.19
CA PHE A 196 5.52 -16.90 -5.76
C PHE A 196 4.07 -17.25 -6.12
N LYS A 197 3.72 -18.55 -6.03
CA LYS A 197 2.39 -19.05 -6.32
C LYS A 197 1.34 -18.34 -5.48
N SER A 198 0.38 -17.72 -6.15
CA SER A 198 -0.65 -16.92 -5.50
C SER A 198 -2.05 -17.28 -5.95
N THR A 199 -3.04 -16.98 -5.09
CA THR A 199 -4.47 -17.11 -5.39
C THR A 199 -5.25 -15.97 -4.73
N CYS A 200 -6.54 -15.89 -5.04
CA CYS A 200 -7.46 -14.91 -4.47
C CYS A 200 -8.56 -15.61 -3.67
N VAL A 201 -8.94 -15.03 -2.55
CA VAL A 201 -10.11 -15.42 -1.75
C VAL A 201 -11.06 -14.23 -1.72
N GLU A 202 -12.28 -14.44 -2.21
CA GLU A 202 -13.32 -13.42 -2.19
C GLU A 202 -14.01 -13.39 -0.83
N TYR A 203 -14.31 -12.17 -0.34
CA TYR A 203 -15.04 -11.95 0.88
C TYR A 203 -15.95 -10.72 0.81
N ALA A 204 -17.00 -10.69 1.62
CA ALA A 204 -17.88 -9.55 1.75
C ALA A 204 -17.31 -8.55 2.76
N ARG A 205 -17.39 -7.25 2.45
CA ARG A 205 -16.99 -6.20 3.39
C ARG A 205 -18.19 -5.76 4.22
N ALA A 206 -18.03 -5.75 5.55
CA ALA A 206 -19.01 -5.22 6.49
C ALA A 206 -18.89 -3.69 6.64
N GLU A 207 -19.88 -3.08 7.27
CA GLU A 207 -19.78 -1.70 7.75
C GLU A 207 -18.81 -1.62 8.94
N ARG A 208 -18.18 -0.46 9.11
CA ARG A 208 -17.24 -0.23 10.22
C ARG A 208 -17.94 -0.31 11.56
N LEU A 209 -17.37 -1.06 12.52
CA LEU A 209 -17.96 -1.26 13.84
C LEU A 209 -17.90 0.00 14.70
N ALA A 210 -16.85 0.82 14.57
CA ALA A 210 -16.69 2.10 15.27
C ALA A 210 -15.71 3.04 14.54
N GLY A 211 -15.72 4.35 14.87
CA GLY A 211 -14.79 5.35 14.35
C GLY A 211 -15.18 5.98 13.01
N ASN A 212 -14.53 7.08 12.65
CA ASN A 212 -14.78 7.85 11.41
C ASN A 212 -13.78 7.55 10.33
N SER A 213 -14.22 7.58 9.05
CA SER A 213 -13.32 7.41 7.90
C SER A 213 -12.27 8.54 7.84
N LYS A 214 -10.99 8.18 7.97
CA LYS A 214 -9.85 9.12 8.03
C LYS A 214 -9.22 9.42 6.64
N TYR A 215 -9.90 9.07 5.51
CA TYR A 215 -9.34 9.22 4.16
C TYR A 215 -10.05 10.26 3.30
N PRO A 216 -9.67 11.56 3.36
CA PRO A 216 -10.14 12.58 2.44
C PRO A 216 -9.61 12.34 1.02
N LEU A 217 -10.32 12.85 0.00
CA LEU A 217 -10.02 12.71 -1.44
C LEU A 217 -8.56 13.08 -1.79
N LYS A 218 -8.01 14.13 -1.13
CA LYS A 218 -6.63 14.57 -1.27
C LYS A 218 -5.62 13.46 -0.89
N LYS A 219 -5.93 12.70 0.16
CA LYS A 219 -5.10 11.59 0.63
C LYS A 219 -5.13 10.39 -0.34
N MET A 220 -6.28 10.15 -0.98
CA MET A 220 -6.42 9.12 -2.02
C MET A 220 -5.61 9.49 -3.28
N LEU A 221 -5.63 10.75 -3.72
CA LEU A 221 -4.84 11.22 -4.86
C LEU A 221 -3.33 11.16 -4.58
N SER A 222 -2.91 11.54 -3.36
CA SER A 222 -1.51 11.40 -2.94
C SER A 222 -1.07 9.94 -2.98
N LEU A 223 -1.85 9.02 -2.41
CA LEU A 223 -1.55 7.59 -2.42
C LEU A 223 -1.43 7.03 -3.85
N ALA A 224 -2.26 7.56 -4.76
CA ALA A 224 -2.23 7.23 -6.17
C ALA A 224 -0.93 7.68 -6.84
N ALA A 225 -0.55 8.95 -6.64
CA ALA A 225 0.69 9.52 -7.16
C ALA A 225 1.91 8.79 -6.60
N ASP A 226 1.90 8.50 -5.29
CA ASP A 226 2.95 7.72 -4.62
C ASP A 226 3.08 6.31 -5.19
N GLY A 227 1.97 5.61 -5.43
CA GLY A 227 1.97 4.30 -6.04
C GLY A 227 2.55 4.30 -7.46
N ILE A 228 2.14 5.25 -8.31
CA ILE A 228 2.64 5.37 -9.69
C ILE A 228 4.14 5.68 -9.69
N THR A 229 4.56 6.68 -8.93
CA THR A 229 5.96 7.14 -8.95
C THR A 229 6.92 6.22 -8.19
N SER A 230 6.43 5.37 -7.29
CA SER A 230 7.25 4.35 -6.61
C SER A 230 7.45 3.08 -7.46
N LEU A 231 6.47 2.70 -8.29
CA LEU A 231 6.52 1.45 -9.05
C LEU A 231 6.84 1.63 -10.53
N SER A 232 6.83 2.85 -11.06
CA SER A 232 6.93 3.05 -12.50
C SER A 232 7.71 4.30 -12.88
N VAL A 233 8.57 4.15 -13.89
CA VAL A 233 9.27 5.25 -14.56
C VAL A 233 8.51 5.75 -15.82
N LYS A 234 7.33 5.18 -16.12
CA LYS A 234 6.54 5.59 -17.29
C LYS A 234 6.17 7.08 -17.31
N PRO A 235 5.86 7.76 -16.19
CA PRO A 235 5.63 9.20 -16.18
C PRO A 235 6.81 9.98 -16.77
N LEU A 236 8.04 9.60 -16.46
CA LEU A 236 9.25 10.24 -17.03
C LEU A 236 9.34 10.01 -18.54
N ARG A 237 9.05 8.79 -19.00
CA ARG A 237 9.04 8.47 -20.44
C ARG A 237 7.98 9.24 -21.20
N LEU A 238 6.79 9.45 -20.60
CA LEU A 238 5.73 10.27 -21.20
C LEU A 238 6.17 11.73 -21.34
N ILE A 239 6.82 12.29 -20.33
CA ILE A 239 7.40 13.64 -20.38
C ILE A 239 8.41 13.74 -21.51
N THR A 240 9.32 12.79 -21.60
CA THR A 240 10.33 12.76 -22.69
C THR A 240 9.68 12.67 -24.06
N SER A 241 8.70 11.78 -24.25
CA SER A 241 7.98 11.63 -25.53
C SER A 241 7.22 12.90 -25.91
N PHE A 242 6.57 13.55 -24.92
CA PHE A 242 5.87 14.81 -25.10
C PHE A 242 6.84 15.95 -25.46
N GLY A 243 7.98 16.01 -24.77
CA GLY A 243 9.06 16.97 -25.07
C GLY A 243 9.60 16.81 -26.48
N VAL A 244 9.83 15.60 -26.95
CA VAL A 244 10.26 15.31 -28.34
C VAL A 244 9.18 15.75 -29.32
N PHE A 245 7.91 15.47 -29.06
CA PHE A 245 6.80 15.90 -29.92
C PHE A 245 6.74 17.43 -30.04
N VAL A 246 6.82 18.16 -28.91
CA VAL A 246 6.83 19.63 -28.89
C VAL A 246 8.05 20.18 -29.62
N ALA A 247 9.23 19.56 -29.44
CA ALA A 247 10.45 19.98 -30.14
C ALA A 247 10.33 19.83 -31.67
N LEU A 248 9.76 18.72 -32.16
CA LEU A 248 9.51 18.51 -33.58
C LEU A 248 8.51 19.53 -34.14
N LEU A 249 7.42 19.81 -33.41
CA LEU A 249 6.43 20.80 -33.79
C LEU A 249 7.04 22.23 -33.86
N SER A 250 7.88 22.55 -32.86
CA SER A 250 8.61 23.83 -32.83
C SER A 250 9.58 23.96 -33.98
N PHE A 251 10.27 22.89 -34.37
CA PHE A 251 11.18 22.86 -35.50
C PHE A 251 10.46 23.15 -36.81
N VAL A 252 9.28 22.57 -37.02
CA VAL A 252 8.43 22.89 -38.18
C VAL A 252 8.02 24.38 -38.18
N GLY A 253 7.65 24.91 -37.00
CA GLY A 253 7.32 26.33 -36.82
C GLY A 253 8.50 27.27 -37.15
N VAL A 254 9.72 26.90 -36.77
CA VAL A 254 10.94 27.65 -37.10
C VAL A 254 11.17 27.68 -38.59
N ILE A 255 11.08 26.53 -39.30
CA ILE A 255 11.20 26.47 -40.77
C ILE A 255 10.16 27.37 -41.42
N TRP A 256 8.92 27.26 -41.00
CA TRP A 256 7.82 28.10 -41.53
C TRP A 256 8.11 29.59 -41.32
N ALA A 257 8.58 30.00 -40.14
CA ALA A 257 8.90 31.41 -39.85
C ALA A 257 10.05 31.91 -40.71
N ILE A 258 11.08 31.12 -41.00
CA ILE A 258 12.21 31.47 -41.87
C ILE A 258 11.71 31.64 -43.31
N VAL A 259 10.89 30.74 -43.82
CA VAL A 259 10.34 30.81 -45.18
C VAL A 259 9.45 32.06 -45.34
N SER A 260 8.56 32.32 -44.38
CA SER A 260 7.70 33.53 -44.41
C SER A 260 8.52 34.82 -44.36
N ALA A 261 9.60 34.86 -43.58
CA ALA A 261 10.50 36.02 -43.54
C ALA A 261 11.22 36.25 -44.86
N LEU A 262 11.68 35.19 -45.55
CA LEU A 262 12.33 35.28 -46.87
C LEU A 262 11.35 35.70 -47.98
N CYS A 263 10.07 35.37 -47.83
CA CYS A 263 9.01 35.80 -48.75
C CYS A 263 8.53 37.24 -48.52
N GLY A 264 9.05 37.93 -47.50
CA GLY A 264 8.68 39.33 -47.21
C GLY A 264 7.36 39.50 -46.44
N GLU A 265 6.75 38.41 -45.98
CA GLU A 265 5.52 38.46 -45.16
C GLU A 265 5.90 38.65 -43.68
N THR A 266 5.80 39.90 -43.18
CA THR A 266 5.99 40.18 -41.76
C THR A 266 4.72 39.89 -40.97
N VAL A 267 4.78 38.95 -40.01
CA VAL A 267 3.66 38.59 -39.16
C VAL A 267 3.59 39.53 -37.96
N ALA A 268 2.51 40.27 -37.82
CA ALA A 268 2.18 40.97 -36.56
C ALA A 268 1.83 39.94 -35.51
N GLY A 269 2.74 39.64 -34.57
CA GLY A 269 2.65 38.43 -33.75
C GLY A 269 3.03 38.56 -32.28
N TRP A 270 3.04 39.78 -31.68
CA TRP A 270 3.43 39.93 -30.27
C TRP A 270 2.56 39.09 -29.31
N ALA A 271 1.24 39.11 -29.48
CA ALA A 271 0.32 38.37 -28.62
C ALA A 271 0.49 36.83 -28.76
N SER A 272 0.63 36.33 -29.99
CA SER A 272 0.82 34.89 -30.25
C SER A 272 2.19 34.39 -29.71
N THR A 273 3.26 35.17 -29.87
CA THR A 273 4.56 34.86 -29.33
C THR A 273 4.52 34.76 -27.80
N THR A 274 3.88 35.73 -27.13
CA THR A 274 3.70 35.75 -25.67
C THR A 274 2.92 34.52 -25.18
N CYS A 275 1.82 34.16 -25.86
CA CYS A 275 1.05 32.95 -25.51
C CYS A 275 1.87 31.67 -25.66
N ILE A 276 2.64 31.53 -26.74
CA ILE A 276 3.50 30.35 -26.97
C ILE A 276 4.56 30.25 -25.88
N VAL A 277 5.26 31.34 -25.56
CA VAL A 277 6.30 31.37 -24.52
C VAL A 277 5.72 31.02 -23.16
N CYS A 278 4.56 31.59 -22.77
CA CYS A 278 3.89 31.27 -21.52
C CYS A 278 3.44 29.81 -21.47
N PHE A 279 2.89 29.27 -22.56
CA PHE A 279 2.47 27.85 -22.63
C PHE A 279 3.67 26.92 -22.49
N VAL A 280 4.75 27.12 -23.27
CA VAL A 280 5.95 26.29 -23.19
C VAL A 280 6.60 26.40 -21.83
N GLY A 281 6.70 27.60 -21.25
CA GLY A 281 7.20 27.82 -19.89
C GLY A 281 6.37 27.09 -18.84
N GLY A 282 5.05 27.14 -18.93
CA GLY A 282 4.15 26.39 -18.04
C GLY A 282 4.33 24.88 -18.12
N VAL A 283 4.43 24.34 -19.34
CA VAL A 283 4.70 22.89 -19.56
C VAL A 283 6.07 22.50 -19.00
N GLN A 284 7.10 23.32 -19.20
CA GLN A 284 8.45 23.06 -18.65
C GLN A 284 8.43 22.99 -17.13
N LEU A 285 7.72 23.90 -16.46
CA LEU A 285 7.60 23.90 -14.99
C LEU A 285 6.90 22.63 -14.47
N ILE A 286 5.86 22.16 -15.16
CA ILE A 286 5.19 20.90 -14.82
C ILE A 286 6.16 19.71 -14.97
N CYS A 287 6.90 19.66 -16.08
CA CYS A 287 7.88 18.60 -16.33
C CYS A 287 8.98 18.58 -15.26
N LEU A 288 9.51 19.75 -14.90
CA LEU A 288 10.50 19.91 -13.83
C LEU A 288 9.93 19.48 -12.47
N GLY A 289 8.67 19.80 -12.18
CA GLY A 289 7.98 19.37 -10.97
C GLY A 289 7.92 17.84 -10.86
N ILE A 290 7.55 17.16 -11.95
CA ILE A 290 7.52 15.68 -11.96
C ILE A 290 8.92 15.09 -11.79
N ILE A 291 9.93 15.63 -12.47
CA ILE A 291 11.33 15.21 -12.28
C ILE A 291 11.77 15.43 -10.84
N GLY A 292 11.41 16.58 -10.25
CA GLY A 292 11.69 16.90 -8.84
C GLY A 292 11.10 15.88 -7.87
N GLU A 293 9.90 15.37 -8.15
CA GLU A 293 9.27 14.31 -7.34
C GLU A 293 10.10 13.01 -7.35
N TYR A 294 10.61 12.58 -8.52
CA TYR A 294 11.49 11.41 -8.61
C TYR A 294 12.84 11.65 -7.93
N ILE A 295 13.43 12.83 -8.08
CA ILE A 295 14.68 13.19 -7.38
C ILE A 295 14.44 13.17 -5.87
N GLY A 296 13.30 13.68 -5.39
CA GLY A 296 12.91 13.63 -3.98
C GLY A 296 12.84 12.20 -3.45
N LYS A 297 12.28 11.26 -4.22
CA LYS A 297 12.23 9.84 -3.86
C LYS A 297 13.62 9.21 -3.84
N ILE A 298 14.46 9.44 -4.85
CA ILE A 298 15.86 8.98 -4.89
C ILE A 298 16.63 9.49 -3.67
N TYR A 299 16.43 10.76 -3.31
CA TYR A 299 17.06 11.35 -2.13
C TYR A 299 16.66 10.65 -0.81
N LEU A 300 15.38 10.26 -0.68
CA LEU A 300 14.93 9.49 0.49
C LEU A 300 15.53 8.09 0.53
N GLU A 301 15.61 7.40 -0.63
CA GLU A 301 16.22 6.07 -0.76
C GLU A 301 17.73 6.12 -0.44
N THR A 302 18.44 7.10 -0.96
CA THR A 302 19.89 7.24 -0.76
C THR A 302 20.26 7.49 0.71
N LYS A 303 19.34 8.09 1.50
CA LYS A 303 19.57 8.29 2.94
C LYS A 303 19.58 7.00 3.75
N GLY A 304 18.98 5.91 3.27
CA GLY A 304 18.98 4.61 3.94
C GLY A 304 18.42 4.63 5.37
N ARG A 305 17.49 5.54 5.69
CA ARG A 305 16.93 5.67 7.04
C ARG A 305 16.06 4.48 7.38
N PRO A 306 16.04 4.03 8.68
CA PRO A 306 15.15 2.96 9.11
C PRO A 306 13.69 3.25 8.74
N ARG A 307 13.04 2.27 8.13
CA ARG A 307 11.61 2.37 7.72
C ARG A 307 10.69 2.48 8.92
N TYR A 308 11.03 1.79 10.02
CA TYR A 308 10.34 1.81 11.31
C TYR A 308 11.37 1.70 12.44
N ILE A 309 10.97 2.04 13.66
CA ILE A 309 11.76 1.87 14.88
C ILE A 309 10.80 1.37 15.95
N ILE A 310 11.04 0.15 16.45
CA ILE A 310 10.26 -0.42 17.54
C ILE A 310 10.84 0.11 18.85
N SER A 311 9.99 0.71 19.68
CA SER A 311 10.35 1.22 21.01
C SER A 311 10.10 0.20 22.11
N GLU A 312 9.04 -0.60 21.97
CA GLU A 312 8.60 -1.55 22.99
C GLU A 312 8.02 -2.80 22.35
N ARG A 313 8.14 -3.93 23.09
CA ARG A 313 7.49 -5.22 22.80
C ARG A 313 6.83 -5.73 24.07
N THR A 314 5.74 -6.51 23.93
CA THR A 314 5.10 -7.20 25.07
C THR A 314 5.67 -8.60 25.31
N TYR A 315 6.70 -9.02 24.57
CA TYR A 315 7.35 -10.31 24.63
C TYR A 315 8.86 -10.13 24.50
N ASP A 316 9.62 -11.14 24.97
CA ASP A 316 11.08 -11.10 24.91
C ASP A 316 11.61 -11.29 23.49
N GLU A 317 12.74 -10.63 23.19
CA GLU A 317 13.50 -10.89 21.97
C GLU A 317 14.13 -12.29 22.05
N LYS A 318 13.83 -13.14 21.07
CA LYS A 318 14.51 -14.43 20.91
C LYS A 318 15.77 -14.27 20.10
#